data_b008092920f14c010db5abd42f090fdf
#
_entry.id   b008092920f14c010db5abd42f090fdf
#
_cell.length_a   1.000
_cell.length_b   1.000
_cell.length_c   1.000
_cell.angle_alpha   90.00
_cell.angle_beta   90.00
_cell.angle_gamma   90.00
#
_symmetry.space_group_name_H-M   'P 1'
#
loop_
_entity.id
_entity.type
_entity.pdbx_description
1 polymer ?
#
loop_
_entity_poly.entity_id
_entity_poly.type
_entity_poly.pdbx_seq_one_letter_code
_entity_poly.pdbx_strand_id
1 'polypeptide(L)'
;MTVNLVVARWVAGLLAVFGTAPLLRARVEPSHGFDMFSAQEEVQAGQQAAAQVSKQLPLLPDSDPATAYVQRLGRQLAAHAPGEKWPYTFHVVNQKEINAFALPGGPIFVNLGTIQAADNEAELAGVIAHEISHVVQRHGTRAASKQMAAQLPLAILGGVMGQGALSQMAQMGLSFGVGSYFLKNSRKAESEADLLGTDIMYDTGFSPRAMSDFFTKLEKEGGVARGPQFLSDHPDPGNRAQAVAKEVATLPRKTGYRSDSAEFRDIKQRVGSMTPLTSAQVAERQNRNMNASAGGMQPSDSLRSFSHSDFEIAYPDNWQVFGDQNSSVTIAPQNGVSKSAVAYGVMINTFQPEDPNASLDQATHELLASLRQSNPDLREIGHDENIRLNGVAGKSVDLVGTSPLQDQSGRQGQERDWLVAVKRRDGSLLYLVSIAPDRDFESLRPTFEQMLKSLKLR
;
A
#
# COMPACT_ATOMS: atom_id res chain seq x y z
N MET A 1 -86.61 22.11 -36.91
CA MET A 1 -85.99 22.81 -35.79
C MET A 1 -84.53 22.49 -35.71
N THR A 2 -83.83 23.36 -36.10
CA THR A 2 -82.42 23.70 -36.08
C THR A 2 -81.72 23.46 -34.74
N VAL A 3 -80.59 22.74 -34.70
CA VAL A 3 -79.41 22.98 -33.85
C VAL A 3 -78.24 22.34 -34.56
N ASN A 4 -77.53 23.02 -35.29
CA ASN A 4 -76.18 23.55 -35.36
C ASN A 4 -75.01 22.57 -35.20
N LEU A 5 -74.45 22.33 -36.36
CA LEU A 5 -73.05 22.22 -36.73
C LEU A 5 -72.17 23.31 -36.05
N VAL A 6 -71.39 22.98 -35.04
CA VAL A 6 -70.12 23.66 -34.67
C VAL A 6 -69.32 22.76 -33.72
N VAL A 7 -68.86 21.59 -34.12
CA VAL A 7 -67.74 20.88 -33.46
C VAL A 7 -66.99 20.09 -34.51
N ALA A 8 -66.34 20.77 -35.40
CA ALA A 8 -65.40 20.15 -36.32
C ALA A 8 -64.37 21.18 -36.78
N ARG A 9 -63.45 21.58 -35.88
CA ARG A 9 -62.25 22.34 -36.31
C ARG A 9 -61.29 22.64 -35.18
N TRP A 10 -60.91 21.68 -34.34
CA TRP A 10 -59.76 21.79 -33.43
C TRP A 10 -59.05 20.44 -33.20
N VAL A 11 -58.76 19.71 -34.27
CA VAL A 11 -57.90 18.53 -34.22
C VAL A 11 -56.94 18.59 -35.39
N ALA A 12 -56.13 19.64 -35.41
CA ALA A 12 -55.03 19.73 -36.36
C ALA A 12 -54.04 20.75 -35.82
N GLY A 13 -53.22 20.34 -34.85
CA GLY A 13 -52.23 21.26 -34.30
C GLY A 13 -51.37 20.65 -33.15
N LEU A 14 -51.31 19.37 -33.03
CA LEU A 14 -50.42 18.69 -32.05
C LEU A 14 -49.55 17.64 -32.76
N LEU A 15 -48.86 18.10 -33.79
CA LEU A 15 -47.85 17.32 -34.45
C LEU A 15 -46.47 17.95 -34.16
N ALA A 16 -45.69 17.17 -33.43
CA ALA A 16 -44.24 17.14 -33.47
C ALA A 16 -43.48 18.37 -32.97
N VAL A 17 -43.34 18.49 -31.70
CA VAL A 17 -42.05 18.81 -31.14
C VAL A 17 -41.63 17.58 -30.31
N PHE A 18 -41.39 16.46 -30.96
CA PHE A 18 -40.38 15.53 -30.50
C PHE A 18 -39.03 16.19 -30.73
N GLY A 19 -38.70 17.19 -29.89
CA GLY A 19 -37.34 17.58 -29.69
C GLY A 19 -36.58 16.32 -29.40
N THR A 20 -35.61 15.99 -30.22
CA THR A 20 -34.56 15.02 -29.90
C THR A 20 -33.90 15.53 -28.61
N ALA A 21 -34.47 15.13 -27.46
CA ALA A 21 -33.76 15.22 -26.22
C ALA A 21 -32.44 14.49 -26.52
N PRO A 22 -31.27 15.12 -26.35
CA PRO A 22 -30.02 14.37 -26.46
C PRO A 22 -30.21 13.20 -25.48
N LEU A 23 -30.11 11.98 -25.99
CA LEU A 23 -30.01 10.79 -25.15
C LEU A 23 -28.89 11.12 -24.18
N LEU A 24 -29.25 11.47 -22.95
CA LEU A 24 -28.31 11.62 -21.85
C LEU A 24 -27.62 10.27 -21.75
N ARG A 25 -26.43 10.20 -22.30
CA ARG A 25 -25.59 9.03 -22.25
C ARG A 25 -25.39 8.67 -20.78
N ALA A 26 -25.63 7.41 -20.44
CA ALA A 26 -25.16 6.84 -19.18
C ALA A 26 -23.63 6.85 -19.23
N ARG A 27 -22.99 7.82 -18.59
CA ARG A 27 -21.55 7.82 -18.32
C ARG A 27 -21.20 6.70 -17.37
N VAL A 28 -19.94 6.28 -17.38
CA VAL A 28 -19.45 5.36 -16.37
C VAL A 28 -19.56 6.04 -15.00
N GLU A 29 -20.55 5.61 -14.23
CA GLU A 29 -20.72 6.11 -12.85
C GLU A 29 -19.71 5.44 -11.93
N PRO A 30 -19.14 6.18 -10.94
CA PRO A 30 -18.28 5.58 -9.94
C PRO A 30 -18.99 4.44 -9.21
N SER A 31 -18.37 3.26 -9.18
CA SER A 31 -18.96 2.08 -8.55
C SER A 31 -18.77 2.16 -7.04
N HIS A 32 -19.87 2.25 -6.30
CA HIS A 32 -19.87 2.17 -4.83
C HIS A 32 -19.97 0.70 -4.38
N GLY A 33 -18.87 -0.07 -4.58
CA GLY A 33 -18.77 -1.42 -4.06
C GLY A 33 -18.52 -1.43 -2.54
N PHE A 34 -18.43 -2.63 -1.95
CA PHE A 34 -18.09 -2.79 -0.54
C PHE A 34 -16.74 -2.14 -0.23
N ASP A 35 -16.76 -1.15 0.64
CA ASP A 35 -15.62 -0.39 1.12
C ASP A 35 -15.85 -0.03 2.58
N MET A 36 -14.89 -0.36 3.44
CA MET A 36 -14.96 -0.13 4.88
C MET A 36 -14.37 1.23 5.28
N PHE A 37 -13.75 1.93 4.33
CA PHE A 37 -13.10 3.21 4.57
C PHE A 37 -13.99 4.38 4.14
N SER A 38 -14.04 5.43 4.94
CA SER A 38 -14.56 6.73 4.53
C SER A 38 -13.58 7.43 3.58
N ALA A 39 -14.05 8.42 2.82
CA ALA A 39 -13.19 9.22 1.95
C ALA A 39 -12.07 9.93 2.73
N GLN A 40 -12.36 10.40 3.94
CA GLN A 40 -11.37 11.07 4.80
C GLN A 40 -10.27 10.11 5.27
N GLU A 41 -10.63 8.90 5.70
CA GLU A 41 -9.66 7.86 6.08
C GLU A 41 -8.80 7.45 4.88
N GLU A 42 -9.39 7.35 3.70
CA GLU A 42 -8.67 7.06 2.47
C GLU A 42 -7.63 8.13 2.14
N VAL A 43 -7.99 9.41 2.24
CA VAL A 43 -7.06 10.54 2.04
C VAL A 43 -5.91 10.48 3.06
N GLN A 44 -6.21 10.25 4.34
CA GLN A 44 -5.18 10.15 5.38
C GLN A 44 -4.23 8.97 5.15
N ALA A 45 -4.78 7.79 4.83
CA ALA A 45 -4.00 6.60 4.50
C ALA A 45 -3.10 6.84 3.28
N GLY A 46 -3.64 7.46 2.22
CA GLY A 46 -2.89 7.79 1.01
C GLY A 46 -1.76 8.78 1.24
N GLN A 47 -2.00 9.83 2.03
CA GLN A 47 -0.95 10.80 2.39
C GLN A 47 0.19 10.15 3.18
N GLN A 48 -0.14 9.30 4.15
CA GLN A 48 0.87 8.56 4.91
C GLN A 48 1.66 7.59 4.01
N ALA A 49 0.97 6.88 3.11
CA ALA A 49 1.60 6.02 2.13
C ALA A 49 2.51 6.80 1.17
N ALA A 50 2.05 7.95 0.66
CA ALA A 50 2.86 8.82 -0.20
C ALA A 50 4.13 9.32 0.48
N ALA A 51 4.04 9.67 1.77
CA ALA A 51 5.21 10.04 2.56
C ALA A 51 6.23 8.90 2.69
N GLN A 52 5.77 7.63 2.77
CA GLN A 52 6.66 6.47 2.78
C GLN A 52 7.26 6.19 1.40
N VAL A 53 6.44 6.26 0.34
CA VAL A 53 6.91 6.13 -1.05
C VAL A 53 8.01 7.15 -1.33
N SER A 54 7.83 8.41 -0.90
CA SER A 54 8.81 9.48 -1.08
C SER A 54 10.15 9.23 -0.36
N LYS A 55 10.15 8.44 0.71
CA LYS A 55 11.38 8.03 1.40
C LYS A 55 12.07 6.86 0.73
N GLN A 56 11.33 6.02 0.03
CA GLN A 56 11.82 4.75 -0.52
C GLN A 56 12.15 4.85 -2.02
N LEU A 57 11.39 5.63 -2.78
CA LEU A 57 11.59 5.77 -4.21
C LEU A 57 12.35 7.06 -4.55
N PRO A 58 13.19 7.04 -5.60
CA PRO A 58 13.95 8.21 -6.04
C PRO A 58 13.05 9.16 -6.83
N LEU A 59 12.32 10.03 -6.14
CA LEU A 59 11.47 11.02 -6.79
C LEU A 59 12.32 12.12 -7.46
N LEU A 60 11.89 12.60 -8.61
CA LEU A 60 12.34 13.87 -9.12
C LEU A 60 11.73 15.00 -8.28
N PRO A 61 12.48 16.10 -8.02
CA PRO A 61 11.94 17.21 -7.24
C PRO A 61 10.77 17.91 -7.97
N ASP A 62 9.92 18.57 -7.23
CA ASP A 62 8.77 19.32 -7.79
C ASP A 62 9.20 20.44 -8.76
N SER A 63 10.42 20.96 -8.59
CA SER A 63 11.04 21.96 -9.48
C SER A 63 11.54 21.37 -10.80
N ASP A 64 11.59 20.02 -10.96
CA ASP A 64 12.00 19.42 -12.22
C ASP A 64 10.92 19.65 -13.28
N PRO A 65 11.28 20.08 -14.50
CA PRO A 65 10.32 20.33 -15.58
C PRO A 65 9.42 19.14 -15.91
N ALA A 66 9.93 17.90 -15.81
CA ALA A 66 9.12 16.70 -16.04
C ALA A 66 8.05 16.52 -14.93
N THR A 67 8.42 16.75 -13.67
CA THR A 67 7.46 16.70 -12.55
C THR A 67 6.42 17.81 -12.69
N ALA A 68 6.85 19.04 -12.93
CA ALA A 68 5.94 20.18 -13.13
C ALA A 68 4.97 19.95 -14.30
N TYR A 69 5.44 19.33 -15.38
CA TYR A 69 4.61 18.97 -16.52
C TYR A 69 3.56 17.90 -16.14
N VAL A 70 3.98 16.80 -15.52
CA VAL A 70 3.06 15.71 -15.08
C VAL A 70 2.02 16.24 -14.09
N GLN A 71 2.41 17.14 -13.18
CA GLN A 71 1.48 17.81 -12.26
C GLN A 71 0.43 18.66 -13.00
N ARG A 72 0.79 19.39 -14.05
CA ARG A 72 -0.17 20.18 -14.83
C ARG A 72 -1.12 19.28 -15.62
N LEU A 73 -0.58 18.29 -16.33
CA LEU A 73 -1.35 17.33 -17.11
C LEU A 73 -2.32 16.54 -16.21
N GLY A 74 -1.81 16.04 -15.06
CA GLY A 74 -2.62 15.30 -14.11
C GLY A 74 -3.75 16.13 -13.52
N ARG A 75 -3.49 17.38 -13.11
CA ARG A 75 -4.55 18.30 -12.64
C ARG A 75 -5.59 18.59 -13.72
N GLN A 76 -5.18 18.74 -14.98
CA GLN A 76 -6.11 18.95 -16.10
C GLN A 76 -7.05 17.75 -16.27
N LEU A 77 -6.52 16.52 -16.20
CA LEU A 77 -7.31 15.29 -16.28
C LEU A 77 -8.21 15.11 -15.05
N ALA A 78 -7.67 15.31 -13.84
CA ALA A 78 -8.40 15.19 -12.60
C ALA A 78 -9.57 16.17 -12.45
N ALA A 79 -9.49 17.35 -13.10
CA ALA A 79 -10.59 18.30 -13.13
C ALA A 79 -11.86 17.75 -13.81
N HIS A 80 -11.71 16.75 -14.68
CA HIS A 80 -12.80 16.07 -15.38
C HIS A 80 -13.19 14.73 -14.76
N ALA A 81 -12.51 14.31 -13.67
CA ALA A 81 -12.85 13.11 -12.95
C ALA A 81 -14.20 13.27 -12.23
N PRO A 82 -15.13 12.30 -12.37
CA PRO A 82 -16.42 12.35 -11.71
C PRO A 82 -16.31 11.98 -10.22
N GLY A 83 -17.41 12.16 -9.47
CA GLY A 83 -17.53 11.75 -8.08
C GLY A 83 -16.82 12.68 -7.10
N GLU A 84 -16.19 12.08 -6.08
CA GLU A 84 -15.48 12.78 -5.01
C GLU A 84 -14.34 13.67 -5.54
N LYS A 85 -14.15 14.81 -4.90
CA LYS A 85 -13.04 15.72 -5.22
C LYS A 85 -11.81 15.36 -4.38
N TRP A 86 -11.04 14.40 -4.89
CA TRP A 86 -9.82 13.95 -4.24
C TRP A 86 -8.71 15.01 -4.30
N PRO A 87 -7.86 15.12 -3.26
CA PRO A 87 -6.68 16.00 -3.26
C PRO A 87 -5.54 15.38 -4.08
N TYR A 88 -5.70 15.30 -5.40
CA TYR A 88 -4.72 14.70 -6.28
C TYR A 88 -3.35 15.37 -6.20
N THR A 89 -2.31 14.55 -6.04
CA THR A 89 -0.91 14.95 -6.22
C THR A 89 -0.24 14.03 -7.23
N PHE A 90 0.70 14.58 -8.01
CA PHE A 90 1.37 13.84 -9.06
C PHE A 90 2.87 13.96 -8.90
N HIS A 91 3.57 12.83 -8.96
CA HIS A 91 4.99 12.72 -8.70
C HIS A 91 5.66 11.92 -9.82
N VAL A 92 6.90 12.26 -10.16
CA VAL A 92 7.71 11.49 -11.11
C VAL A 92 8.76 10.70 -10.35
N VAL A 93 8.78 9.39 -10.58
CA VAL A 93 9.79 8.48 -10.01
C VAL A 93 10.91 8.31 -11.02
N ASN A 94 12.15 8.56 -10.61
CA ASN A 94 13.33 8.34 -11.45
C ASN A 94 13.64 6.84 -11.58
N GLN A 95 12.75 6.11 -12.24
CA GLN A 95 12.82 4.67 -12.40
C GLN A 95 12.60 4.29 -13.88
N LYS A 96 13.38 3.28 -14.35
CA LYS A 96 13.43 2.87 -15.76
C LYS A 96 12.21 2.06 -16.18
N GLU A 97 11.68 1.27 -15.28
CA GLU A 97 10.54 0.40 -15.54
C GLU A 97 9.33 1.23 -15.95
N ILE A 98 8.66 0.79 -17.01
CA ILE A 98 7.40 1.41 -17.43
C ILE A 98 6.35 1.04 -16.38
N ASN A 99 5.98 2.01 -15.55
CA ASN A 99 4.95 1.84 -14.52
C ASN A 99 4.38 3.20 -14.09
N ALA A 100 3.14 3.17 -13.62
CA ALA A 100 2.50 4.24 -12.87
C ALA A 100 1.61 3.58 -11.82
N PHE A 101 1.31 4.28 -10.74
CA PHE A 101 0.41 3.76 -9.71
C PHE A 101 -0.25 4.88 -8.93
N ALA A 102 -1.48 4.63 -8.52
CA ALA A 102 -2.25 5.49 -7.64
C ALA A 102 -2.31 4.93 -6.22
N LEU A 103 -2.19 5.80 -5.24
CA LEU A 103 -2.49 5.50 -3.85
C LEU A 103 -3.93 5.93 -3.52
N PRO A 104 -4.56 5.31 -2.53
CA PRO A 104 -5.86 5.75 -2.04
C PRO A 104 -5.91 7.26 -1.78
N GLY A 105 -7.04 7.89 -2.07
CA GLY A 105 -7.25 9.30 -1.75
C GLY A 105 -6.48 10.31 -2.59
N GLY A 106 -5.77 9.88 -3.68
CA GLY A 106 -5.33 10.83 -4.71
C GLY A 106 -3.86 10.92 -5.10
N PRO A 107 -2.86 10.48 -4.30
CA PRO A 107 -1.47 10.54 -4.75
C PRO A 107 -1.18 9.59 -5.91
N ILE A 108 -0.59 10.10 -7.00
CA ILE A 108 -0.27 9.34 -8.22
C ILE A 108 1.22 9.49 -8.52
N PHE A 109 1.86 8.38 -8.85
CA PHE A 109 3.28 8.28 -9.17
C PHE A 109 3.45 7.75 -10.58
N VAL A 110 4.28 8.41 -11.38
CA VAL A 110 4.58 8.04 -12.78
C VAL A 110 6.07 7.82 -12.91
N ASN A 111 6.47 6.64 -13.36
CA ASN A 111 7.89 6.35 -13.59
C ASN A 111 8.39 7.13 -14.80
N LEU A 112 9.65 7.56 -14.75
CA LEU A 112 10.31 8.23 -15.85
C LEU A 112 10.32 7.37 -17.12
N GLY A 113 10.46 6.04 -16.96
CA GLY A 113 10.35 5.08 -18.06
C GLY A 113 9.01 5.12 -18.79
N THR A 114 7.92 5.42 -18.09
CA THR A 114 6.58 5.60 -18.70
C THR A 114 6.54 6.83 -19.61
N ILE A 115 7.11 7.94 -19.15
CA ILE A 115 7.21 9.17 -19.96
C ILE A 115 8.11 8.92 -21.19
N GLN A 116 9.20 8.16 -21.01
CA GLN A 116 10.09 7.77 -22.10
C GLN A 116 9.43 6.83 -23.11
N ALA A 117 8.52 5.97 -22.68
CA ALA A 117 7.82 5.00 -23.54
C ALA A 117 6.64 5.60 -24.32
N ALA A 118 5.98 6.62 -23.78
CA ALA A 118 4.86 7.29 -24.46
C ALA A 118 5.33 7.99 -25.73
N ASP A 119 4.74 7.68 -26.90
CA ASP A 119 5.12 8.27 -28.18
C ASP A 119 4.57 9.69 -28.36
N ASN A 120 3.48 10.01 -27.70
CA ASN A 120 2.81 11.30 -27.73
C ASN A 120 2.13 11.62 -26.40
N GLU A 121 1.71 12.88 -26.23
CA GLU A 121 1.08 13.37 -25.00
C GLU A 121 -0.18 12.59 -24.63
N ALA A 122 -0.99 12.17 -25.61
CA ALA A 122 -2.24 11.48 -25.33
C ALA A 122 -2.01 10.06 -24.76
N GLU A 123 -0.92 9.39 -25.10
CA GLU A 123 -0.55 8.11 -24.48
C GLU A 123 -0.23 8.30 -22.99
N LEU A 124 0.58 9.32 -22.64
CA LEU A 124 0.87 9.62 -21.23
C LEU A 124 -0.39 10.08 -20.48
N ALA A 125 -1.22 10.89 -21.10
CA ALA A 125 -2.52 11.32 -20.56
C ALA A 125 -3.42 10.10 -20.28
N GLY A 126 -3.38 9.09 -21.15
CA GLY A 126 -4.12 7.84 -20.98
C GLY A 126 -3.70 7.06 -19.75
N VAL A 127 -2.39 6.92 -19.52
CA VAL A 127 -1.88 6.27 -18.29
C VAL A 127 -2.34 7.03 -17.05
N ILE A 128 -2.19 8.35 -17.03
CA ILE A 128 -2.58 9.17 -15.88
C ILE A 128 -4.11 9.14 -15.66
N ALA A 129 -4.92 9.13 -16.72
CA ALA A 129 -6.37 9.02 -16.64
C ALA A 129 -6.81 7.64 -16.08
N HIS A 130 -6.11 6.59 -16.44
CA HIS A 130 -6.29 5.25 -15.89
C HIS A 130 -6.01 5.23 -14.38
N GLU A 131 -4.90 5.84 -13.91
CA GLU A 131 -4.58 5.94 -12.50
C GLU A 131 -5.61 6.79 -11.72
N ILE A 132 -6.04 7.92 -12.29
CA ILE A 132 -7.12 8.74 -11.72
C ILE A 132 -8.39 7.88 -11.56
N SER A 133 -8.68 7.02 -12.53
CA SER A 133 -9.87 6.15 -12.50
C SER A 133 -9.81 5.12 -11.38
N HIS A 134 -8.63 4.59 -11.04
CA HIS A 134 -8.45 3.73 -9.88
C HIS A 134 -8.79 4.45 -8.57
N VAL A 135 -8.42 5.73 -8.44
CA VAL A 135 -8.78 6.56 -7.27
C VAL A 135 -10.28 6.80 -7.21
N VAL A 136 -10.89 7.25 -8.34
CA VAL A 136 -12.34 7.51 -8.41
C VAL A 136 -13.16 6.28 -8.04
N GLN A 137 -12.77 5.12 -8.55
CA GLN A 137 -13.43 3.83 -8.29
C GLN A 137 -13.04 3.20 -6.95
N ARG A 138 -12.11 3.83 -6.21
CA ARG A 138 -11.63 3.39 -4.90
C ARG A 138 -11.12 1.95 -4.91
N HIS A 139 -10.46 1.54 -5.99
CA HIS A 139 -10.05 0.13 -6.19
C HIS A 139 -9.12 -0.36 -5.09
N GLY A 140 -8.20 0.47 -4.59
CA GLY A 140 -7.27 0.12 -3.53
C GLY A 140 -7.97 -0.20 -2.20
N THR A 141 -8.84 0.70 -1.72
CA THR A 141 -9.55 0.52 -0.44
C THR A 141 -10.62 -0.57 -0.51
N ARG A 142 -11.29 -0.72 -1.66
CA ARG A 142 -12.23 -1.83 -1.89
C ARG A 142 -11.53 -3.19 -1.89
N ALA A 143 -10.33 -3.30 -2.47
CA ALA A 143 -9.54 -4.52 -2.43
C ALA A 143 -9.06 -4.83 -1.00
N ALA A 144 -8.56 -3.83 -0.29
CA ALA A 144 -8.17 -3.94 1.12
C ALA A 144 -9.36 -4.36 2.00
N SER A 145 -10.53 -3.73 1.83
CA SER A 145 -11.76 -4.07 2.57
C SER A 145 -12.19 -5.52 2.37
N LYS A 146 -12.11 -6.02 1.14
CA LYS A 146 -12.44 -7.43 0.84
C LYS A 146 -11.45 -8.39 1.51
N GLN A 147 -10.15 -8.07 1.46
CA GLN A 147 -9.11 -8.89 2.09
C GLN A 147 -9.30 -8.92 3.60
N MET A 148 -9.56 -7.77 4.22
CA MET A 148 -9.82 -7.66 5.66
C MET A 148 -11.07 -8.45 6.05
N ALA A 149 -12.17 -8.29 5.32
CA ALA A 149 -13.40 -9.03 5.58
C ALA A 149 -13.21 -10.57 5.47
N ALA A 150 -12.34 -11.02 4.57
CA ALA A 150 -12.02 -12.45 4.43
C ALA A 150 -11.16 -13.01 5.58
N GLN A 151 -10.43 -12.15 6.30
CA GLN A 151 -9.59 -12.53 7.42
C GLN A 151 -10.29 -12.42 8.78
N LEU A 152 -11.42 -11.72 8.87
CA LEU A 152 -12.18 -11.59 10.11
C LEU A 152 -12.92 -12.89 10.42
N PRO A 153 -12.78 -13.47 11.65
CA PRO A 153 -13.61 -14.59 12.09
C PRO A 153 -15.09 -14.19 12.02
N LEU A 154 -15.95 -15.09 11.56
CA LEU A 154 -17.41 -14.87 11.45
C LEU A 154 -18.08 -14.36 12.75
N ALA A 155 -17.46 -14.62 13.90
CA ALA A 155 -17.93 -14.17 15.22
C ALA A 155 -17.89 -12.63 15.41
N ILE A 156 -17.10 -11.90 14.61
CA ILE A 156 -16.97 -10.42 14.74
C ILE A 156 -17.98 -9.71 13.83
N LEU A 157 -18.49 -10.36 12.80
CA LEU A 157 -19.48 -9.77 11.88
C LEU A 157 -20.87 -9.54 12.50
N GLY A 158 -21.14 -10.07 13.68
CA GLY A 158 -22.42 -9.95 14.40
C GLY A 158 -22.44 -8.98 15.58
N GLY A 159 -21.34 -8.36 15.95
CA GLY A 159 -21.25 -7.49 17.14
C GLY A 159 -20.46 -6.22 16.89
N VAL A 160 -21.12 -5.11 17.04
CA VAL A 160 -20.66 -3.72 17.21
C VAL A 160 -19.16 -3.53 17.03
N MET A 161 -18.74 -3.05 15.85
CA MET A 161 -17.38 -2.57 15.62
C MET A 161 -17.15 -1.30 16.46
N GLY A 162 -16.45 -1.44 17.58
CA GLY A 162 -16.02 -0.30 18.39
C GLY A 162 -14.91 0.51 17.68
N GLN A 163 -14.75 1.79 18.06
CA GLN A 163 -13.72 2.69 17.50
C GLN A 163 -12.27 2.10 17.49
N GLY A 164 -11.98 1.14 18.38
CA GLY A 164 -10.71 0.43 18.41
C GLY A 164 -10.47 -0.51 17.21
N ALA A 165 -11.50 -1.08 16.61
CA ALA A 165 -11.37 -1.92 15.43
C ALA A 165 -11.01 -1.10 14.18
N LEU A 166 -11.56 0.11 14.04
CA LEU A 166 -11.22 1.05 12.97
C LEU A 166 -9.76 1.51 13.03
N SER A 167 -9.23 1.78 14.24
CA SER A 167 -7.82 2.15 14.41
C SER A 167 -6.87 0.98 14.13
N GLN A 168 -7.23 -0.25 14.52
CA GLN A 168 -6.49 -1.47 14.16
C GLN A 168 -6.54 -1.74 12.66
N MET A 169 -7.68 -1.50 12.01
CA MET A 169 -7.84 -1.65 10.57
C MET A 169 -7.04 -0.58 9.80
N ALA A 170 -7.04 0.67 10.26
CA ALA A 170 -6.18 1.72 9.70
C ALA A 170 -4.68 1.37 9.87
N GLN A 171 -4.29 0.83 11.03
CA GLN A 171 -2.92 0.36 11.29
C GLN A 171 -2.56 -0.86 10.43
N MET A 172 -3.48 -1.82 10.22
CA MET A 172 -3.25 -2.93 9.28
C MET A 172 -3.16 -2.44 7.83
N GLY A 173 -4.02 -1.50 7.42
CA GLY A 173 -3.92 -0.84 6.11
C GLY A 173 -2.59 -0.09 5.93
N LEU A 174 -2.04 0.47 7.00
CA LEU A 174 -0.73 1.13 7.04
C LEU A 174 0.45 0.15 7.15
N SER A 175 0.22 -1.06 7.69
CA SER A 175 1.24 -2.12 7.80
C SER A 175 1.52 -2.86 6.49
N PHE A 176 0.68 -2.68 5.47
CA PHE A 176 1.05 -3.07 4.12
C PHE A 176 2.17 -2.16 3.63
N GLY A 177 3.42 -2.64 3.62
CA GLY A 177 4.59 -1.92 3.09
C GLY A 177 4.38 -1.48 1.64
N VAL A 178 5.22 -0.58 1.12
CA VAL A 178 5.13 -0.08 -0.28
C VAL A 178 4.94 -1.23 -1.29
N GLY A 179 5.51 -2.42 -1.03
CA GLY A 179 5.30 -3.62 -1.85
C GLY A 179 3.88 -4.19 -1.87
N SER A 180 3.02 -3.86 -0.89
CA SER A 180 1.63 -4.34 -0.84
C SER A 180 0.59 -3.31 -1.29
N TYR A 181 0.97 -2.04 -1.48
CA TYR A 181 0.13 -1.08 -2.23
C TYR A 181 0.03 -1.44 -3.71
N PHE A 182 0.96 -2.24 -4.22
CA PHE A 182 0.89 -2.90 -5.52
C PHE A 182 0.03 -4.17 -5.45
N LEU A 183 -1.13 -4.11 -4.75
CA LEU A 183 -2.12 -5.18 -4.87
C LEU A 183 -2.50 -5.26 -6.34
N LYS A 184 -2.13 -6.38 -6.96
CA LYS A 184 -2.51 -6.70 -8.32
C LYS A 184 -4.00 -6.47 -8.49
N ASN A 185 -4.33 -5.51 -9.32
CA ASN A 185 -5.72 -5.18 -9.59
C ASN A 185 -6.45 -6.38 -10.21
N SER A 186 -7.73 -6.52 -9.92
CA SER A 186 -8.54 -7.52 -10.59
C SER A 186 -8.81 -7.08 -12.03
N ARG A 187 -8.96 -8.03 -12.95
CA ARG A 187 -9.34 -7.73 -14.35
C ARG A 187 -10.61 -6.87 -14.46
N LYS A 188 -11.52 -6.99 -13.49
CA LYS A 188 -12.72 -6.16 -13.43
C LYS A 188 -12.36 -4.71 -13.08
N ALA A 189 -11.49 -4.49 -12.09
CA ALA A 189 -11.00 -3.16 -11.73
C ALA A 189 -10.26 -2.49 -12.90
N GLU A 190 -9.47 -3.26 -13.65
CA GLU A 190 -8.78 -2.76 -14.85
C GLU A 190 -9.78 -2.33 -15.94
N SER A 191 -10.81 -3.14 -16.19
CA SER A 191 -11.86 -2.77 -17.14
C SER A 191 -12.63 -1.52 -16.71
N GLU A 192 -12.96 -1.39 -15.42
CA GLU A 192 -13.60 -0.20 -14.86
C GLU A 192 -12.70 1.04 -15.02
N ALA A 193 -11.39 0.91 -14.80
CA ALA A 193 -10.43 2.00 -14.95
C ALA A 193 -10.22 2.41 -16.42
N ASP A 194 -10.19 1.45 -17.33
CA ASP A 194 -10.09 1.72 -18.77
C ASP A 194 -11.28 2.51 -19.31
N LEU A 195 -12.51 2.12 -18.93
CA LEU A 195 -13.72 2.78 -19.40
C LEU A 195 -13.82 4.21 -18.84
N LEU A 196 -13.61 4.37 -17.53
CA LEU A 196 -13.66 5.70 -16.93
C LEU A 196 -12.52 6.59 -17.40
N GLY A 197 -11.31 6.04 -17.57
CA GLY A 197 -10.17 6.75 -18.14
C GLY A 197 -10.45 7.24 -19.58
N THR A 198 -11.16 6.42 -20.37
CA THR A 198 -11.63 6.80 -21.71
C THR A 198 -12.54 8.04 -21.66
N ASP A 199 -13.47 8.08 -20.69
CA ASP A 199 -14.36 9.24 -20.52
C ASP A 199 -13.60 10.49 -20.08
N ILE A 200 -12.66 10.35 -19.14
CA ILE A 200 -11.81 11.47 -18.67
C ILE A 200 -11.00 12.04 -19.83
N MET A 201 -10.37 11.18 -20.66
CA MET A 201 -9.62 11.63 -21.83
C MET A 201 -10.51 12.35 -22.83
N TYR A 202 -11.69 11.79 -23.12
CA TYR A 202 -12.65 12.41 -24.00
C TYR A 202 -13.06 13.81 -23.52
N ASP A 203 -13.40 13.96 -22.24
CA ASP A 203 -13.83 15.24 -21.67
C ASP A 203 -12.72 16.29 -21.65
N THR A 204 -11.49 15.85 -21.40
CA THR A 204 -10.29 16.71 -21.43
C THR A 204 -9.86 17.07 -22.86
N GLY A 205 -10.44 16.44 -23.89
CA GLY A 205 -10.16 16.70 -25.29
C GLY A 205 -8.99 15.91 -25.87
N PHE A 206 -8.45 14.93 -25.15
CA PHE A 206 -7.47 13.97 -25.67
C PHE A 206 -8.14 12.88 -26.52
N SER A 207 -7.35 12.25 -27.39
CA SER A 207 -7.79 11.06 -28.11
C SER A 207 -8.04 9.91 -27.11
N PRO A 208 -9.29 9.45 -26.92
CA PRO A 208 -9.56 8.41 -25.93
C PRO A 208 -8.95 7.04 -26.31
N ARG A 209 -8.59 6.86 -27.58
CA ARG A 209 -7.96 5.60 -28.07
C ARG A 209 -6.49 5.49 -27.69
N ALA A 210 -5.80 6.62 -27.47
CA ALA A 210 -4.36 6.62 -27.23
C ALA A 210 -3.99 5.79 -25.99
N MET A 211 -4.85 5.70 -24.99
CA MET A 211 -4.64 4.84 -23.81
C MET A 211 -4.58 3.37 -24.20
N SER A 212 -5.57 2.86 -24.93
CA SER A 212 -5.57 1.46 -25.35
C SER A 212 -4.48 1.14 -26.38
N ASP A 213 -4.12 2.12 -27.21
CA ASP A 213 -3.02 1.97 -28.18
C ASP A 213 -1.68 1.82 -27.44
N PHE A 214 -1.45 2.62 -26.40
CA PHE A 214 -0.27 2.51 -25.54
C PHE A 214 -0.18 1.14 -24.85
N PHE A 215 -1.25 0.68 -24.21
CA PHE A 215 -1.26 -0.62 -23.54
C PHE A 215 -1.07 -1.77 -24.54
N THR A 216 -1.71 -1.70 -25.71
CA THR A 216 -1.50 -2.70 -26.78
C THR A 216 -0.05 -2.70 -27.28
N LYS A 217 0.60 -1.54 -27.34
CA LYS A 217 2.04 -1.43 -27.67
C LYS A 217 2.88 -2.14 -26.62
N LEU A 218 2.63 -1.89 -25.32
CA LEU A 218 3.37 -2.54 -24.23
C LEU A 218 3.22 -4.06 -24.22
N GLU A 219 2.02 -4.57 -24.53
CA GLU A 219 1.76 -6.02 -24.65
C GLU A 219 2.59 -6.67 -25.78
N LYS A 220 2.68 -5.99 -26.92
CA LYS A 220 3.46 -6.48 -28.08
C LYS A 220 4.97 -6.46 -27.82
N GLU A 221 5.47 -5.42 -27.15
CA GLU A 221 6.90 -5.25 -26.90
C GLU A 221 7.39 -6.12 -25.73
N GLY A 222 6.53 -6.43 -24.77
CA GLY A 222 6.91 -7.10 -23.52
C GLY A 222 7.16 -8.60 -23.62
N GLY A 223 6.62 -9.32 -24.61
CA GLY A 223 6.70 -10.78 -24.69
C GLY A 223 6.19 -11.50 -23.45
N VAL A 224 5.85 -12.77 -23.54
CA VAL A 224 5.18 -13.57 -22.49
C VAL A 224 6.03 -13.75 -21.19
N ALA A 225 7.35 -13.51 -21.25
CA ALA A 225 8.26 -13.85 -20.14
C ALA A 225 8.82 -12.67 -19.33
N ARG A 226 8.75 -11.43 -19.84
CA ARG A 226 9.33 -10.23 -19.20
C ARG A 226 8.60 -8.96 -19.61
N GLY A 227 7.28 -8.97 -19.58
CA GLY A 227 6.47 -7.77 -19.86
C GLY A 227 6.80 -6.60 -18.92
N PRO A 228 6.50 -5.35 -19.33
CA PRO A 228 6.64 -4.19 -18.47
C PRO A 228 5.95 -4.43 -17.12
N GLN A 229 6.53 -3.90 -16.03
CA GLN A 229 5.98 -4.01 -14.68
C GLN A 229 4.52 -3.53 -14.64
N PHE A 230 4.19 -2.53 -15.42
CA PHE A 230 2.82 -2.03 -15.60
C PHE A 230 1.82 -3.16 -15.89
N LEU A 231 2.13 -4.07 -16.83
CA LEU A 231 1.23 -5.18 -17.18
C LEU A 231 1.13 -6.25 -16.09
N SER A 232 2.14 -6.34 -15.21
CA SER A 232 2.08 -7.20 -14.02
C SER A 232 1.13 -6.66 -12.96
N ASP A 233 1.16 -5.34 -12.74
CA ASP A 233 0.37 -4.65 -11.74
C ASP A 233 -1.06 -4.36 -12.25
N HIS A 234 -1.20 -4.18 -13.59
CA HIS A 234 -2.44 -3.91 -14.33
C HIS A 234 -2.71 -5.01 -15.36
N PRO A 235 -3.18 -6.20 -14.94
CA PRO A 235 -3.39 -7.33 -15.84
C PRO A 235 -4.47 -7.03 -16.87
N ASP A 236 -4.16 -7.35 -18.15
CA ASP A 236 -5.12 -7.18 -19.25
C ASP A 236 -6.45 -7.89 -18.95
N PRO A 237 -7.60 -7.17 -19.02
CA PRO A 237 -8.92 -7.78 -18.91
C PRO A 237 -9.25 -8.76 -20.07
N GLY A 238 -8.40 -8.86 -21.09
CA GLY A 238 -8.53 -9.77 -22.23
C GLY A 238 -9.24 -9.19 -23.45
N ASN A 239 -9.78 -7.98 -23.33
CA ASN A 239 -10.52 -7.32 -24.41
C ASN A 239 -10.42 -5.78 -24.35
N ARG A 240 -9.35 -5.25 -23.74
CA ARG A 240 -9.13 -3.82 -23.47
C ARG A 240 -9.38 -2.94 -24.68
N ALA A 241 -8.71 -3.21 -25.80
CA ALA A 241 -8.86 -2.41 -27.01
C ALA A 241 -10.29 -2.43 -27.58
N GLN A 242 -10.98 -3.58 -27.51
CA GLN A 242 -12.37 -3.69 -27.95
C GLN A 242 -13.34 -2.95 -27.01
N ALA A 243 -13.14 -3.06 -25.69
CA ALA A 243 -13.95 -2.40 -24.71
C ALA A 243 -13.84 -0.87 -24.84
N VAL A 244 -12.62 -0.34 -24.96
CA VAL A 244 -12.38 1.08 -25.20
C VAL A 244 -12.96 1.52 -26.54
N ALA A 245 -12.80 0.75 -27.62
CA ALA A 245 -13.39 1.09 -28.92
C ALA A 245 -14.91 1.15 -28.88
N LYS A 246 -15.56 0.23 -28.14
CA LYS A 246 -17.00 0.19 -27.93
C LYS A 246 -17.44 1.43 -27.12
N GLU A 247 -16.72 1.77 -26.04
CA GLU A 247 -16.99 2.96 -25.24
C GLU A 247 -16.88 4.23 -26.08
N VAL A 248 -15.79 4.39 -26.82
CA VAL A 248 -15.59 5.54 -27.75
C VAL A 248 -16.72 5.66 -28.78
N ALA A 249 -17.26 4.53 -29.25
CA ALA A 249 -18.36 4.55 -30.20
C ALA A 249 -19.68 5.08 -29.63
N THR A 250 -19.85 5.04 -28.30
CA THR A 250 -21.02 5.61 -27.61
C THR A 250 -20.88 7.11 -27.38
N LEU A 251 -19.65 7.65 -27.45
CA LEU A 251 -19.38 9.06 -27.24
C LEU A 251 -19.81 9.92 -28.44
N PRO A 252 -20.36 11.12 -28.22
CA PRO A 252 -20.57 12.07 -29.29
C PRO A 252 -19.26 12.28 -30.08
N ARG A 253 -19.38 12.33 -31.41
CA ARG A 253 -18.19 12.53 -32.24
C ARG A 253 -17.64 13.94 -32.01
N LYS A 254 -16.37 14.02 -31.58
CA LYS A 254 -15.58 15.25 -31.53
C LYS A 254 -14.56 15.20 -32.69
N THR A 255 -14.31 16.36 -33.30
CA THR A 255 -13.21 16.57 -34.23
C THR A 255 -12.10 17.32 -33.51
N GLY A 256 -10.84 17.05 -33.86
CA GLY A 256 -9.72 17.82 -33.30
C GLY A 256 -9.28 17.38 -31.91
N TYR A 257 -9.28 16.08 -31.64
CA TYR A 257 -8.62 15.56 -30.43
C TYR A 257 -7.15 15.97 -30.38
N ARG A 258 -6.71 16.41 -29.20
CA ARG A 258 -5.30 16.64 -28.91
C ARG A 258 -4.60 15.29 -28.80
N SER A 259 -3.58 15.04 -29.59
CA SER A 259 -2.72 13.86 -29.52
C SER A 259 -1.35 14.20 -28.94
N ASP A 260 -0.85 15.43 -29.23
CA ASP A 260 0.50 15.81 -28.84
C ASP A 260 0.61 17.33 -28.63
N SER A 261 1.65 17.78 -27.94
CA SER A 261 1.97 19.20 -27.73
C SER A 261 3.47 19.46 -27.88
N ALA A 262 3.81 20.74 -28.16
CA ALA A 262 5.22 21.15 -28.16
C ALA A 262 5.87 20.93 -26.80
N GLU A 263 5.16 21.26 -25.73
CA GLU A 263 5.64 21.07 -24.35
C GLU A 263 5.95 19.60 -24.06
N PHE A 264 5.08 18.65 -24.45
CA PHE A 264 5.36 17.23 -24.28
C PHE A 264 6.62 16.82 -25.03
N ARG A 265 6.80 17.25 -26.26
CA ARG A 265 8.01 16.93 -27.05
C ARG A 265 9.29 17.43 -26.38
N ASP A 266 9.27 18.65 -25.82
CA ASP A 266 10.39 19.19 -25.07
C ASP A 266 10.69 18.35 -23.82
N ILE A 267 9.65 17.96 -23.07
CA ILE A 267 9.80 17.06 -21.92
C ILE A 267 10.30 15.68 -22.36
N LYS A 268 9.78 15.13 -23.44
CA LYS A 268 10.20 13.85 -24.00
C LYS A 268 11.70 13.86 -24.40
N GLN A 269 12.15 14.93 -25.06
CA GLN A 269 13.55 15.12 -25.39
C GLN A 269 14.44 15.20 -24.13
N ARG A 270 14.00 16.00 -23.13
CA ARG A 270 14.69 16.12 -21.85
C ARG A 270 14.82 14.76 -21.15
N VAL A 271 13.70 14.06 -20.93
CA VAL A 271 13.72 12.76 -20.22
C VAL A 271 14.44 11.68 -21.03
N GLY A 272 14.45 11.77 -22.37
CA GLY A 272 15.20 10.89 -23.25
C GLY A 272 16.72 10.94 -23.02
N SER A 273 17.25 12.08 -22.55
CA SER A 273 18.67 12.25 -22.18
C SER A 273 18.99 11.79 -20.75
N MET A 274 17.97 11.49 -19.92
CA MET A 274 18.17 11.03 -18.55
C MET A 274 18.38 9.52 -18.52
N THR A 275 19.16 9.05 -17.56
CA THR A 275 19.36 7.62 -17.30
C THR A 275 18.62 7.26 -16.01
N PRO A 276 17.39 6.75 -16.11
CA PRO A 276 16.63 6.34 -14.95
C PRO A 276 17.27 5.13 -14.26
N LEU A 277 17.00 4.99 -12.97
CA LEU A 277 17.47 3.85 -12.18
C LEU A 277 16.63 2.61 -12.46
N THR A 278 17.27 1.46 -12.54
CA THR A 278 16.56 0.18 -12.54
C THR A 278 16.04 -0.15 -11.14
N SER A 279 15.01 -1.01 -11.05
CA SER A 279 14.50 -1.50 -9.75
C SER A 279 15.60 -2.13 -8.91
N ALA A 280 16.55 -2.85 -9.52
CA ALA A 280 17.73 -3.39 -8.82
C ALA A 280 18.61 -2.29 -8.22
N GLN A 281 18.87 -1.21 -8.96
CA GLN A 281 19.64 -0.07 -8.45
C GLN A 281 18.90 0.71 -7.35
N VAL A 282 17.58 0.80 -7.43
CA VAL A 282 16.76 1.38 -6.37
C VAL A 282 16.85 0.54 -5.10
N ALA A 283 16.66 -0.78 -5.22
CA ALA A 283 16.80 -1.71 -4.10
C ALA A 283 18.20 -1.65 -3.49
N GLU A 284 19.25 -1.60 -4.31
CA GLU A 284 20.62 -1.47 -3.83
C GLU A 284 20.85 -0.14 -3.07
N ARG A 285 20.28 0.97 -3.54
CA ARG A 285 20.33 2.26 -2.81
C ARG A 285 19.60 2.20 -1.49
N GLN A 286 18.42 1.58 -1.46
CA GLN A 286 17.67 1.35 -0.22
C GLN A 286 18.47 0.50 0.76
N ASN A 287 19.09 -0.59 0.29
CA ASN A 287 19.95 -1.45 1.09
C ASN A 287 21.22 -0.71 1.56
N ARG A 288 21.84 0.12 0.71
CA ARG A 288 22.98 0.96 1.13
C ARG A 288 22.58 2.00 2.18
N ASN A 289 21.41 2.61 2.03
CA ASN A 289 20.90 3.55 3.03
C ASN A 289 20.55 2.84 4.33
N MET A 290 20.00 1.63 4.28
CA MET A 290 19.79 0.78 5.45
C MET A 290 21.11 0.36 6.09
N ASN A 291 22.13 0.00 5.29
CA ASN A 291 23.46 -0.37 5.78
C ASN A 291 24.29 0.85 6.27
N ALA A 292 24.16 2.02 5.67
CA ALA A 292 24.76 3.27 6.18
C ALA A 292 24.08 3.71 7.49
N SER A 293 22.81 3.35 7.67
CA SER A 293 22.07 3.50 8.92
C SER A 293 22.39 2.36 9.91
N ALA A 294 23.05 1.27 9.49
CA ALA A 294 23.55 0.21 10.37
C ALA A 294 24.61 0.72 11.37
N GLY A 295 25.31 1.83 11.08
CA GLY A 295 26.06 2.56 12.09
C GLY A 295 25.22 3.12 13.24
N GLY A 296 23.90 3.25 13.05
CA GLY A 296 22.91 3.61 14.09
C GLY A 296 22.21 2.40 14.74
N MET A 297 22.52 1.17 14.33
CA MET A 297 21.98 -0.06 14.95
C MET A 297 22.80 -0.50 16.18
N GLN A 298 24.03 -0.05 16.30
CA GLN A 298 24.84 -0.30 17.49
C GLN A 298 24.14 0.39 18.70
N PRO A 299 23.80 -0.36 19.74
CA PRO A 299 23.18 0.20 20.92
C PRO A 299 24.14 1.15 21.63
N SER A 300 23.63 2.27 22.12
CA SER A 300 24.36 3.17 23.01
C SER A 300 24.60 2.52 24.37
N ASP A 301 25.71 2.82 25.01
CA ASP A 301 25.98 2.43 26.41
C ASP A 301 25.09 3.19 27.40
N SER A 302 24.48 4.31 26.99
CA SER A 302 23.56 5.10 27.80
C SER A 302 22.17 4.53 27.72
N LEU A 303 21.51 4.39 28.88
CA LEU A 303 20.16 3.83 28.97
C LEU A 303 19.12 4.88 29.34
N ARG A 304 17.90 4.68 28.83
CA ARG A 304 16.67 5.34 29.32
C ARG A 304 15.71 4.27 29.84
N SER A 305 14.76 4.70 30.68
CA SER A 305 13.69 3.82 31.17
C SER A 305 12.38 4.08 30.44
N PHE A 306 11.67 2.99 30.16
CA PHE A 306 10.29 3.01 29.68
C PHE A 306 9.39 2.33 30.72
N SER A 307 8.28 3.00 31.04
CA SER A 307 7.26 2.49 31.97
C SER A 307 6.00 2.10 31.18
N HIS A 308 5.63 0.83 31.31
CA HIS A 308 4.38 0.24 30.85
C HIS A 308 3.45 -0.05 32.04
N SER A 309 2.16 -0.34 31.78
CA SER A 309 1.24 -0.80 32.83
C SER A 309 1.75 -2.05 33.58
N ASP A 310 2.34 -2.97 32.85
CA ASP A 310 2.74 -4.30 33.34
C ASP A 310 4.21 -4.42 33.71
N PHE A 311 5.08 -3.51 33.26
CA PHE A 311 6.52 -3.58 33.46
C PHE A 311 7.23 -2.23 33.37
N GLU A 312 8.45 -2.21 33.84
CA GLU A 312 9.43 -1.14 33.58
C GLU A 312 10.69 -1.76 33.02
N ILE A 313 11.29 -1.16 31.98
CA ILE A 313 12.50 -1.67 31.33
C ILE A 313 13.45 -0.53 30.97
N ALA A 314 14.76 -0.73 31.11
CA ALA A 314 15.77 0.18 30.61
C ALA A 314 16.25 -0.30 29.20
N TYR A 315 16.51 0.65 28.32
CA TYR A 315 16.91 0.39 26.93
C TYR A 315 17.88 1.46 26.42
N PRO A 316 18.69 1.17 25.38
CA PRO A 316 19.65 2.11 24.81
C PRO A 316 18.97 3.43 24.40
N ASP A 317 19.56 4.58 24.77
CA ASP A 317 18.94 5.89 24.55
C ASP A 317 18.81 6.29 23.08
N ASN A 318 19.59 5.66 22.19
CA ASN A 318 19.50 5.79 20.74
C ASN A 318 18.47 4.85 20.08
N TRP A 319 17.81 3.97 20.85
CA TRP A 319 16.69 3.17 20.38
C TRP A 319 15.37 3.88 20.68
N GLN A 320 14.30 3.46 20.00
CA GLN A 320 12.97 4.04 20.12
C GLN A 320 11.96 2.99 20.60
N VAL A 321 10.92 3.48 21.27
CA VAL A 321 9.78 2.66 21.69
C VAL A 321 8.67 2.84 20.66
N PHE A 322 8.20 1.73 20.11
CA PHE A 322 7.07 1.62 19.21
C PHE A 322 5.95 0.89 19.96
N GLY A 323 4.73 1.43 19.94
CA GLY A 323 3.60 1.01 20.76
C GLY A 323 3.30 2.00 21.87
N ASP A 324 2.30 1.72 22.68
CA ASP A 324 1.88 2.57 23.80
C ASP A 324 1.89 1.83 25.15
N GLN A 325 1.44 2.50 26.21
CA GLN A 325 1.47 1.96 27.58
C GLN A 325 0.47 0.82 27.85
N ASN A 326 -0.41 0.50 26.89
CA ASN A 326 -1.48 -0.49 27.03
C ASN A 326 -1.50 -1.53 25.90
N SER A 327 -0.47 -1.55 25.06
CA SER A 327 -0.36 -2.46 23.91
C SER A 327 0.98 -3.19 23.88
N SER A 328 1.16 -4.09 22.92
CA SER A 328 2.48 -4.68 22.67
C SER A 328 3.52 -3.60 22.37
N VAL A 329 4.70 -3.75 22.93
CA VAL A 329 5.79 -2.77 22.82
C VAL A 329 6.94 -3.40 22.03
N THR A 330 7.49 -2.63 21.11
CA THR A 330 8.76 -2.94 20.46
C THR A 330 9.78 -1.86 20.77
N ILE A 331 10.95 -2.24 21.26
CA ILE A 331 12.07 -1.34 21.53
C ILE A 331 13.18 -1.67 20.56
N ALA A 332 13.52 -0.75 19.67
CA ALA A 332 14.40 -1.04 18.56
C ALA A 332 15.09 0.22 18.03
N PRO A 333 16.22 0.10 17.31
CA PRO A 333 16.76 1.22 16.54
C PRO A 333 15.73 1.63 15.48
N GLN A 334 15.69 2.92 15.12
CA GLN A 334 14.70 3.48 14.19
C GLN A 334 14.60 2.70 12.87
N ASN A 335 15.73 2.17 12.40
CA ASN A 335 15.83 1.40 11.15
C ASN A 335 15.75 -0.11 11.36
N GLY A 336 15.60 -0.57 12.61
CA GLY A 336 15.46 -1.99 12.97
C GLY A 336 14.03 -2.52 12.86
N VAL A 337 13.07 -1.64 12.67
CA VAL A 337 11.64 -1.96 12.57
C VAL A 337 11.12 -1.53 11.21
N SER A 338 10.50 -2.46 10.50
CA SER A 338 9.66 -2.18 9.34
C SER A 338 8.18 -2.23 9.76
N LYS A 339 7.28 -1.85 8.87
CA LYS A 339 5.83 -1.88 9.16
C LYS A 339 5.28 -3.30 9.38
N SER A 340 5.96 -4.31 8.90
CA SER A 340 5.50 -5.70 8.92
C SER A 340 6.42 -6.63 9.70
N ALA A 341 7.58 -6.17 10.13
CA ALA A 341 8.54 -7.02 10.82
C ALA A 341 9.55 -6.22 11.64
N VAL A 342 10.05 -6.85 12.68
CA VAL A 342 11.19 -6.37 13.47
C VAL A 342 12.41 -7.16 13.02
N ALA A 343 13.42 -6.47 12.54
CA ALA A 343 14.68 -7.09 12.12
C ALA A 343 15.78 -6.96 13.19
N TYR A 344 15.67 -5.95 14.05
CA TYR A 344 16.52 -5.71 15.20
C TYR A 344 15.69 -5.11 16.33
N GLY A 345 15.81 -5.64 17.53
CA GLY A 345 15.18 -5.05 18.71
C GLY A 345 14.61 -6.08 19.67
N VAL A 346 13.75 -5.60 20.57
CA VAL A 346 13.07 -6.42 21.58
C VAL A 346 11.58 -6.17 21.49
N MET A 347 10.82 -7.20 21.20
CA MET A 347 9.35 -7.18 21.29
C MET A 347 8.93 -7.64 22.69
N ILE A 348 7.99 -6.93 23.29
CA ILE A 348 7.46 -7.24 24.64
C ILE A 348 5.95 -7.31 24.53
N ASN A 349 5.37 -8.43 24.96
CA ASN A 349 3.92 -8.62 24.89
C ASN A 349 3.45 -9.59 25.99
N THR A 350 2.14 -9.70 26.15
CA THR A 350 1.51 -10.66 27.05
C THR A 350 0.82 -11.77 26.26
N PHE A 351 0.81 -12.96 26.80
CA PHE A 351 0.12 -14.13 26.24
C PHE A 351 -0.76 -14.75 27.33
N GLN A 352 -2.02 -15.04 26.96
CA GLN A 352 -2.95 -15.74 27.85
C GLN A 352 -3.05 -17.20 27.41
N PRO A 353 -2.53 -18.16 28.22
CA PRO A 353 -2.70 -19.57 27.94
C PRO A 353 -4.18 -19.98 28.07
N GLU A 354 -4.57 -21.07 27.41
CA GLU A 354 -5.94 -21.58 27.47
C GLU A 354 -6.34 -21.95 28.91
N ASP A 355 -5.42 -22.57 29.68
CA ASP A 355 -5.57 -22.79 31.12
C ASP A 355 -4.70 -21.81 31.92
N PRO A 356 -5.29 -20.86 32.66
CA PRO A 356 -4.52 -19.92 33.51
C PRO A 356 -3.67 -20.62 34.58
N ASN A 357 -4.01 -21.86 34.94
CA ASN A 357 -3.26 -22.68 35.89
C ASN A 357 -2.18 -23.55 35.22
N ALA A 358 -2.06 -23.56 33.90
CA ALA A 358 -1.03 -24.30 33.18
C ALA A 358 0.36 -24.07 33.81
N SER A 359 1.22 -25.09 33.82
CA SER A 359 2.60 -24.89 34.20
C SER A 359 3.32 -23.89 33.30
N LEU A 360 4.43 -23.32 33.76
CA LEU A 360 5.24 -22.42 32.91
C LEU A 360 5.66 -23.10 31.60
N ASP A 361 6.01 -24.40 31.67
CA ASP A 361 6.38 -25.17 30.49
C ASP A 361 5.23 -25.34 29.51
N GLN A 362 4.02 -25.66 29.97
CA GLN A 362 2.83 -25.79 29.14
C GLN A 362 2.46 -24.45 28.50
N ALA A 363 2.40 -23.38 29.29
CA ALA A 363 2.07 -22.05 28.79
C ALA A 363 3.11 -21.53 27.78
N THR A 364 4.41 -21.85 27.98
CA THR A 364 5.46 -21.51 27.01
C THR A 364 5.33 -22.31 25.71
N HIS A 365 4.96 -23.60 25.81
CA HIS A 365 4.67 -24.42 24.62
C HIS A 365 3.49 -23.86 23.79
N GLU A 366 2.40 -23.42 24.44
CA GLU A 366 1.26 -22.80 23.79
C GLU A 366 1.66 -21.47 23.11
N LEU A 367 2.48 -20.66 23.79
CA LEU A 367 3.03 -19.43 23.23
C LEU A 367 3.86 -19.72 21.96
N LEU A 368 4.77 -20.68 22.01
CA LEU A 368 5.59 -21.08 20.86
C LEU A 368 4.73 -21.58 19.69
N ALA A 369 3.69 -22.36 19.97
CA ALA A 369 2.74 -22.81 18.96
C ALA A 369 2.00 -21.61 18.29
N SER A 370 1.60 -20.62 19.09
CA SER A 370 0.98 -19.39 18.58
C SER A 370 1.94 -18.57 17.73
N LEU A 371 3.20 -18.41 18.15
CA LEU A 371 4.21 -17.68 17.37
C LEU A 371 4.51 -18.37 16.03
N ARG A 372 4.51 -19.70 15.99
CA ARG A 372 4.69 -20.50 14.76
C ARG A 372 3.52 -20.39 13.78
N GLN A 373 2.30 -20.14 14.26
CA GLN A 373 1.16 -19.88 13.36
C GLN A 373 1.38 -18.61 12.52
N SER A 374 2.02 -17.59 13.11
CA SER A 374 2.36 -16.35 12.44
C SER A 374 3.69 -16.40 11.68
N ASN A 375 4.60 -17.29 12.11
CA ASN A 375 5.94 -17.46 11.54
C ASN A 375 6.23 -18.98 11.33
N PRO A 376 5.75 -19.56 10.22
CA PRO A 376 5.85 -21.03 10.00
C PRO A 376 7.29 -21.58 9.96
N ASP A 377 8.26 -20.71 9.65
CA ASP A 377 9.69 -21.08 9.57
C ASP A 377 10.41 -21.00 10.92
N LEU A 378 9.71 -20.56 11.99
CA LEU A 378 10.29 -20.39 13.31
C LEU A 378 10.55 -21.77 13.95
N ARG A 379 11.80 -22.03 14.30
CA ARG A 379 12.27 -23.31 14.89
C ARG A 379 13.08 -23.05 16.13
N GLU A 380 12.95 -23.94 17.12
CA GLU A 380 13.81 -23.95 18.29
C GLU A 380 15.20 -24.48 17.95
N ILE A 381 16.22 -23.84 18.52
CA ILE A 381 17.61 -24.33 18.50
C ILE A 381 18.11 -24.55 19.94
N GLY A 382 18.73 -25.69 20.17
CA GLY A 382 19.18 -26.05 21.52
C GLY A 382 18.06 -26.60 22.41
N HIS A 383 18.21 -26.37 23.70
CA HIS A 383 17.24 -26.75 24.72
C HIS A 383 16.74 -25.51 25.43
N ASP A 384 15.46 -25.53 25.81
CA ASP A 384 14.88 -24.49 26.66
C ASP A 384 15.52 -24.53 28.06
N GLU A 385 15.74 -23.37 28.65
CA GLU A 385 16.36 -23.21 29.94
C GLU A 385 15.40 -22.58 30.95
N ASN A 386 15.43 -23.13 32.19
CA ASN A 386 14.76 -22.50 33.30
C ASN A 386 15.62 -21.34 33.83
N ILE A 387 15.07 -20.16 33.88
CA ILE A 387 15.75 -18.95 34.35
C ILE A 387 15.02 -18.33 35.54
N ARG A 388 15.69 -17.41 36.23
CA ARG A 388 15.05 -16.53 37.22
C ARG A 388 15.28 -15.08 36.86
N LEU A 389 14.19 -14.37 36.65
CA LEU A 389 14.22 -12.93 36.36
C LEU A 389 13.67 -12.17 37.56
N ASN A 390 14.54 -11.46 38.26
CA ASN A 390 14.19 -10.71 39.49
C ASN A 390 13.41 -11.56 40.52
N GLY A 391 13.79 -12.82 40.66
CA GLY A 391 13.16 -13.77 41.59
C GLY A 391 11.96 -14.53 41.04
N VAL A 392 11.42 -14.13 39.89
CA VAL A 392 10.30 -14.79 39.20
C VAL A 392 10.83 -15.91 38.32
N ALA A 393 10.19 -17.08 38.35
CA ALA A 393 10.52 -18.18 37.46
C ALA A 393 10.17 -17.86 36.01
N GLY A 394 11.06 -18.12 35.09
CA GLY A 394 10.91 -17.90 33.65
C GLY A 394 11.53 -19.02 32.84
N LYS A 395 11.21 -19.00 31.55
CA LYS A 395 11.78 -19.86 30.50
C LYS A 395 12.55 -19.01 29.49
N SER A 396 13.67 -19.53 29.03
CA SER A 396 14.49 -18.97 27.96
C SER A 396 14.55 -19.97 26.82
N VAL A 397 14.26 -19.53 25.59
CA VAL A 397 14.24 -20.38 24.40
C VAL A 397 14.94 -19.64 23.26
N ASP A 398 15.95 -20.28 22.68
CA ASP A 398 16.59 -19.76 21.46
C ASP A 398 15.84 -20.30 20.23
N LEU A 399 15.52 -19.39 19.30
CA LEU A 399 14.78 -19.65 18.08
C LEU A 399 15.56 -19.19 16.86
N VAL A 400 15.26 -19.77 15.72
CA VAL A 400 15.78 -19.36 14.42
C VAL A 400 14.63 -19.28 13.42
N GLY A 401 14.62 -18.24 12.63
CA GLY A 401 13.62 -18.00 11.59
C GLY A 401 14.23 -17.42 10.32
N THR A 402 13.36 -17.08 9.38
CA THR A 402 13.74 -16.36 8.17
C THR A 402 13.71 -14.86 8.43
N SER A 403 14.85 -14.19 8.27
CA SER A 403 14.93 -12.75 8.47
C SER A 403 14.09 -11.99 7.44
N PRO A 404 13.37 -10.94 7.84
CA PRO A 404 12.71 -10.04 6.90
C PRO A 404 13.71 -9.25 6.05
N LEU A 405 15.00 -9.25 6.42
CA LEU A 405 16.06 -8.60 5.66
C LEU A 405 16.57 -9.52 4.54
N GLN A 406 16.75 -8.95 3.36
CA GLN A 406 17.41 -9.61 2.24
C GLN A 406 18.89 -9.22 2.18
N ASP A 407 19.72 -10.16 1.79
CA ASP A 407 21.12 -9.89 1.48
C ASP A 407 21.26 -9.17 0.12
N GLN A 408 22.52 -8.82 -0.24
CA GLN A 408 22.85 -8.15 -1.51
C GLN A 408 22.43 -8.95 -2.75
N SER A 409 22.18 -10.26 -2.62
CA SER A 409 21.74 -11.14 -3.69
C SER A 409 20.21 -11.30 -3.75
N GLY A 410 19.46 -10.63 -2.86
CA GLY A 410 18.02 -10.73 -2.74
C GLY A 410 17.55 -11.98 -1.98
N ARG A 411 18.47 -12.72 -1.34
CA ARG A 411 18.11 -13.89 -0.52
C ARG A 411 17.81 -13.43 0.90
N GLN A 412 16.75 -13.95 1.47
CA GLN A 412 16.45 -13.78 2.89
C GLN A 412 17.51 -14.50 3.71
N GLY A 413 18.09 -13.79 4.69
CA GLY A 413 19.01 -14.34 5.66
C GLY A 413 18.27 -15.10 6.76
N GLN A 414 19.02 -15.69 7.68
CA GLN A 414 18.48 -16.21 8.93
C GLN A 414 18.47 -15.12 9.99
N GLU A 415 17.46 -15.13 10.84
CA GLU A 415 17.43 -14.37 12.08
C GLU A 415 17.49 -15.31 13.27
N ARG A 416 18.04 -14.80 14.36
CA ARG A 416 18.01 -15.44 15.65
C ARG A 416 17.10 -14.63 16.57
N ASP A 417 16.25 -15.37 17.27
CA ASP A 417 15.30 -14.82 18.22
C ASP A 417 15.56 -15.45 19.59
N TRP A 418 15.65 -14.64 20.61
CA TRP A 418 15.77 -15.08 21.98
C TRP A 418 14.50 -14.75 22.73
N LEU A 419 13.68 -15.78 22.98
CA LEU A 419 12.44 -15.68 23.73
C LEU A 419 12.72 -15.86 25.21
N VAL A 420 12.24 -14.93 26.02
CA VAL A 420 12.16 -15.09 27.48
C VAL A 420 10.72 -14.87 27.92
N ALA A 421 10.14 -15.84 28.60
CA ALA A 421 8.79 -15.78 29.13
C ALA A 421 8.78 -15.93 30.64
N VAL A 422 7.99 -15.13 31.34
CA VAL A 422 7.78 -15.20 32.79
C VAL A 422 6.29 -15.29 33.11
N LYS A 423 5.91 -16.18 34.05
CA LYS A 423 4.51 -16.35 34.43
C LYS A 423 4.12 -15.28 35.46
N ARG A 424 3.03 -14.58 35.19
CA ARG A 424 2.44 -13.58 36.05
C ARG A 424 1.48 -14.22 37.08
N ARG A 425 1.09 -13.44 38.09
CA ARG A 425 0.18 -13.91 39.14
C ARG A 425 -1.23 -14.24 38.64
N ASP A 426 -1.65 -13.60 37.55
CA ASP A 426 -2.95 -13.81 36.90
C ASP A 426 -2.96 -15.03 35.95
N GLY A 427 -1.85 -15.76 35.88
CA GLY A 427 -1.70 -16.91 35.01
C GLY A 427 -1.22 -16.61 33.59
N SER A 428 -1.20 -15.33 33.16
CA SER A 428 -0.66 -14.91 31.87
C SER A 428 0.87 -15.01 31.84
N LEU A 429 1.44 -15.05 30.61
CA LEU A 429 2.88 -14.87 30.42
C LEU A 429 3.15 -13.41 29.98
N LEU A 430 4.13 -12.76 30.60
CA LEU A 430 4.85 -11.67 29.96
C LEU A 430 6.03 -12.27 29.23
N TYR A 431 6.19 -11.96 27.93
CA TYR A 431 7.30 -12.46 27.14
C TYR A 431 8.03 -11.37 26.37
N LEU A 432 9.32 -11.59 26.21
CA LEU A 432 10.21 -10.77 25.42
C LEU A 432 10.78 -11.62 24.30
N VAL A 433 10.85 -11.09 23.09
CA VAL A 433 11.58 -11.70 21.96
C VAL A 433 12.64 -10.71 21.52
N SER A 434 13.90 -11.03 21.76
CA SER A 434 15.05 -10.27 21.26
C SER A 434 15.42 -10.80 19.89
N ILE A 435 15.41 -9.94 18.87
CA ILE A 435 15.48 -10.27 17.45
C ILE A 435 16.70 -9.61 16.82
N ALA A 436 17.48 -10.34 16.08
CA ALA A 436 18.51 -9.82 15.18
C ALA A 436 18.88 -10.84 14.09
N PRO A 437 19.41 -10.40 12.94
CA PRO A 437 20.04 -11.29 11.99
C PRO A 437 21.10 -12.16 12.67
N ASP A 438 21.20 -13.44 12.30
CA ASP A 438 22.09 -14.41 12.97
C ASP A 438 23.53 -13.92 13.07
N ARG A 439 24.04 -13.27 12.02
CA ARG A 439 25.40 -12.68 11.98
C ARG A 439 25.64 -11.58 13.00
N ASP A 440 24.61 -10.85 13.44
CA ASP A 440 24.71 -9.68 14.30
C ASP A 440 24.25 -9.98 15.73
N PHE A 441 23.55 -11.10 15.95
CA PHE A 441 22.90 -11.46 17.21
C PHE A 441 23.87 -11.51 18.38
N GLU A 442 25.02 -12.17 18.22
CA GLU A 442 26.01 -12.32 19.31
C GLU A 442 26.61 -10.97 19.74
N SER A 443 26.71 -10.00 18.81
CA SER A 443 27.19 -8.65 19.13
C SER A 443 26.16 -7.85 19.93
N LEU A 444 24.85 -8.14 19.78
CA LEU A 444 23.73 -7.48 20.45
C LEU A 444 23.29 -8.19 21.73
N ARG A 445 23.66 -9.47 21.90
CA ARG A 445 23.31 -10.28 23.09
C ARG A 445 23.57 -9.57 24.41
N PRO A 446 24.76 -8.91 24.64
CA PRO A 446 24.99 -8.17 25.88
C PRO A 446 23.95 -7.09 26.17
N THR A 447 23.51 -6.37 25.12
CA THR A 447 22.47 -5.34 25.24
C THR A 447 21.13 -5.95 25.58
N PHE A 448 20.73 -7.03 24.92
CA PHE A 448 19.50 -7.76 25.23
C PHE A 448 19.49 -8.29 26.67
N GLU A 449 20.61 -8.84 27.14
CA GLU A 449 20.76 -9.28 28.51
C GLU A 449 20.66 -8.12 29.52
N GLN A 450 21.25 -6.97 29.20
CA GLN A 450 21.17 -5.76 30.03
C GLN A 450 19.74 -5.25 30.13
N MET A 451 19.03 -5.21 28.98
CA MET A 451 17.60 -4.86 28.94
C MET A 451 16.77 -5.83 29.79
N LEU A 452 16.98 -7.14 29.61
CA LEU A 452 16.28 -8.18 30.36
C LEU A 452 16.54 -8.08 31.87
N LYS A 453 17.79 -7.87 32.30
CA LYS A 453 18.17 -7.67 33.72
C LYS A 453 17.51 -6.45 34.34
N SER A 454 17.21 -5.43 33.54
CA SER A 454 16.55 -4.20 33.99
C SER A 454 15.03 -4.33 34.14
N LEU A 455 14.42 -5.39 33.57
CA LEU A 455 12.98 -5.58 33.55
C LEU A 455 12.44 -5.74 34.98
N LYS A 456 11.49 -4.90 35.36
CA LYS A 456 10.74 -4.99 36.61
C LYS A 456 9.28 -5.25 36.28
N LEU A 457 8.72 -6.33 36.81
CA LEU A 457 7.29 -6.64 36.69
C LEU A 457 6.49 -5.78 37.68
N ARG A 458 5.30 -5.37 37.29
CA ARG A 458 4.36 -4.59 38.11
C ARG A 458 3.15 -5.43 38.51
#